data_8a92bff66583f565ec59baf98605a1fb
#
_entry.id   8a92bff66583f565ec59baf98605a1fb
#
_cell.length_a   1.000
_cell.length_b   1.000
_cell.length_c   1.000
_cell.angle_alpha   90.00
_cell.angle_beta   90.00
_cell.angle_gamma   90.00
#
_symmetry.space_group_name_H-M   'P 1'
#
loop_
_entity.id
_entity.type
_entity.pdbx_description
1 polymer ?
#
loop_
_entity_poly.entity_id
_entity_poly.type
_entity_poly.pdbx_seq_one_letter_code
_entity_poly.pdbx_strand_id
1 'polypeptide(L)'
;KKMYFHRKRIDKDKRKRWYAFYECSTSVGRRYEHCTSHYTRQDMLEANVLAAIQLQVKAALDYDKLLDKLRGSEGEKNIRDQQNALITSLNLRLNGVSKKRTRLYEDYAEGLLDEAEYSFAKKSYDEQYADLSRRLDEAVQRRSKFDEAMSVDNKWITLMKSVSTATQLSQDLVDESVELVKVHEGGAVELVMKYGDIYELTIQSIKEVQEAM
;
A
#
# COMPACT_ATOMS: atom_id res chain seq x y z
N LYS A 1 20.35 3.97 4.52
CA LYS A 1 21.74 4.18 4.07
C LYS A 1 22.09 3.08 3.07
N LYS A 2 23.04 3.34 2.14
CA LYS A 2 23.41 2.36 1.11
C LYS A 2 24.33 1.27 1.67
N MET A 3 24.14 0.05 1.19
CA MET A 3 25.05 -1.07 1.39
C MET A 3 26.05 -1.12 0.23
N TYR A 4 27.30 -1.41 0.53
CA TYR A 4 28.34 -1.63 -0.48
C TYR A 4 28.62 -3.11 -0.65
N PHE A 5 28.76 -3.52 -1.90
CA PHE A 5 29.16 -4.86 -2.26
C PHE A 5 30.67 -5.01 -2.21
N HIS A 6 31.12 -6.04 -1.54
CA HIS A 6 32.53 -6.39 -1.41
C HIS A 6 32.76 -7.82 -1.86
N ARG A 7 33.89 -8.05 -2.52
CA ARG A 7 34.34 -9.39 -2.89
C ARG A 7 35.78 -9.57 -2.40
N LYS A 8 35.98 -10.54 -1.49
CA LYS A 8 37.28 -10.88 -0.95
C LYS A 8 37.67 -12.29 -1.36
N ARG A 9 38.94 -12.47 -1.64
CA ARG A 9 39.52 -13.79 -1.85
C ARG A 9 40.09 -14.28 -0.52
N ILE A 10 39.74 -15.49 -0.14
CA ILE A 10 40.28 -16.18 1.02
C ILE A 10 41.11 -17.34 0.51
N ASP A 11 42.42 -17.32 0.85
CA ASP A 11 43.33 -18.43 0.60
C ASP A 11 43.47 -19.20 1.91
N LYS A 12 42.63 -20.22 2.13
CA LYS A 12 42.71 -21.12 3.27
C LYS A 12 42.90 -22.56 2.76
N ASP A 13 43.86 -23.28 3.31
CA ASP A 13 44.15 -24.68 2.99
C ASP A 13 44.36 -24.98 1.48
N LYS A 14 45.11 -24.11 0.78
CA LYS A 14 45.40 -24.23 -0.65
C LYS A 14 44.18 -24.16 -1.57
N ARG A 15 43.03 -23.85 -1.04
CA ARG A 15 41.79 -23.65 -1.81
C ARG A 15 41.45 -22.15 -1.88
N LYS A 16 41.40 -21.63 -3.09
CA LYS A 16 40.99 -20.25 -3.35
C LYS A 16 39.48 -20.18 -3.34
N ARG A 17 38.90 -19.55 -2.34
CA ARG A 17 37.44 -19.29 -2.30
C ARG A 17 37.18 -17.80 -2.39
N TRP A 18 36.21 -17.43 -3.21
CA TRP A 18 35.70 -16.08 -3.24
C TRP A 18 34.59 -15.95 -2.20
N TYR A 19 34.61 -14.84 -1.49
CA TYR A 19 33.65 -14.50 -0.48
C TYR A 19 33.07 -13.14 -0.83
N ALA A 20 31.75 -13.08 -1.01
CA ALA A 20 31.03 -11.87 -1.37
C ALA A 20 30.04 -11.51 -0.25
N PHE A 21 29.97 -10.21 0.05
CA PHE A 21 29.14 -9.69 1.12
C PHE A 21 28.76 -8.23 0.89
N TYR A 22 27.71 -7.82 1.58
CA TYR A 22 27.26 -6.43 1.64
C TYR A 22 27.56 -5.87 3.03
N GLU A 23 28.05 -4.63 3.08
CA GLU A 23 28.36 -3.93 4.31
C GLU A 23 27.88 -2.48 4.26
N CYS A 24 27.42 -1.95 5.40
CA CYS A 24 26.93 -0.59 5.49
C CYS A 24 28.04 0.44 5.25
N SER A 25 27.79 1.42 4.39
CA SER A 25 28.72 2.51 4.05
C SER A 25 29.23 3.30 5.26
N THR A 26 28.43 3.37 6.32
CA THR A 26 28.75 4.14 7.52
C THR A 26 29.63 3.34 8.48
N SER A 27 29.50 2.01 8.52
CA SER A 27 30.32 1.14 9.38
C SER A 27 31.76 0.99 8.86
N VAL A 28 31.94 1.00 7.54
CA VAL A 28 33.25 0.91 6.89
C VAL A 28 34.16 2.14 7.17
N GLY A 29 33.54 3.31 7.39
CA GLY A 29 34.24 4.60 7.51
C GLY A 29 34.70 4.97 8.92
N ARG A 30 34.78 4.06 9.89
CA ARG A 30 35.19 4.32 11.31
C ARG A 30 34.28 5.34 12.05
N ARG A 31 33.08 5.63 11.57
CA ARG A 31 32.14 6.51 12.26
C ARG A 31 31.16 5.68 13.11
N TYR A 32 31.71 4.88 14.04
CA TYR A 32 30.93 4.00 14.91
C TYR A 32 29.96 4.71 15.88
N GLU A 33 30.06 6.02 16.01
CA GLU A 33 29.23 6.78 16.96
C GLU A 33 27.74 6.81 16.58
N HIS A 34 27.38 6.47 15.32
CA HIS A 34 26.01 6.61 14.84
C HIS A 34 25.48 5.43 14.02
N CYS A 35 26.23 4.33 13.92
CA CYS A 35 25.80 3.17 13.14
C CYS A 35 26.42 1.87 13.67
N THR A 36 25.56 0.94 14.05
CA THR A 36 25.95 -0.44 14.34
C THR A 36 26.37 -1.17 13.07
N SER A 37 27.16 -2.24 13.20
CA SER A 37 27.62 -2.99 12.02
C SER A 37 26.48 -3.71 11.33
N HIS A 38 26.20 -3.33 10.08
CA HIS A 38 25.26 -4.01 9.21
C HIS A 38 26.05 -4.75 8.13
N TYR A 39 25.99 -6.06 8.20
CA TYR A 39 26.72 -6.97 7.34
C TYR A 39 25.86 -8.17 6.99
N THR A 40 25.88 -8.59 5.73
CA THR A 40 25.25 -9.83 5.30
C THR A 40 26.03 -10.48 4.16
N ARG A 41 26.09 -11.80 4.13
CA ARG A 41 26.68 -12.54 3.03
C ARG A 41 25.79 -12.51 1.83
N GLN A 42 26.37 -12.46 0.62
CA GLN A 42 25.61 -12.45 -0.64
C GLN A 42 24.73 -13.68 -0.76
N ASP A 43 25.27 -14.87 -0.55
CA ASP A 43 24.55 -16.14 -0.67
C ASP A 43 23.34 -16.24 0.28
N MET A 44 23.49 -15.75 1.51
CA MET A 44 22.42 -15.71 2.50
C MET A 44 21.35 -14.67 2.13
N LEU A 45 21.76 -13.51 1.66
CA LEU A 45 20.84 -12.46 1.23
C LEU A 45 20.02 -12.93 0.04
N GLU A 46 20.67 -13.48 -0.98
CA GLU A 46 20.00 -14.01 -2.17
C GLU A 46 19.02 -15.14 -1.84
N ALA A 47 19.40 -16.05 -0.96
CA ALA A 47 18.50 -17.13 -0.52
C ALA A 47 17.28 -16.59 0.22
N ASN A 48 17.46 -15.63 1.12
CA ASN A 48 16.37 -15.01 1.87
C ASN A 48 15.42 -14.21 0.97
N VAL A 49 15.96 -13.46 0.01
CA VAL A 49 15.15 -12.69 -0.96
C VAL A 49 14.33 -13.65 -1.83
N LEU A 50 14.94 -14.69 -2.37
CA LEU A 50 14.24 -15.69 -3.19
C LEU A 50 13.14 -16.40 -2.38
N ALA A 51 13.44 -16.82 -1.16
CA ALA A 51 12.47 -17.49 -0.29
C ALA A 51 11.26 -16.58 0.03
N ALA A 52 11.49 -15.29 0.26
CA ALA A 52 10.41 -14.34 0.50
C ALA A 52 9.56 -14.10 -0.76
N ILE A 53 10.17 -14.00 -1.94
CA ILE A 53 9.42 -13.91 -3.21
C ILE A 53 8.56 -15.17 -3.41
N GLN A 54 9.12 -16.36 -3.20
CA GLN A 54 8.39 -17.61 -3.35
C GLN A 54 7.22 -17.73 -2.35
N LEU A 55 7.38 -17.23 -1.12
CA LEU A 55 6.29 -17.15 -0.15
C LEU A 55 5.16 -16.23 -0.62
N GLN A 56 5.50 -15.08 -1.18
CA GLN A 56 4.53 -14.15 -1.75
C GLN A 56 3.81 -14.74 -2.97
N VAL A 57 4.52 -15.45 -3.84
CA VAL A 57 3.92 -16.18 -4.96
C VAL A 57 2.90 -17.20 -4.47
N LYS A 58 3.26 -18.01 -3.47
CA LYS A 58 2.33 -18.99 -2.90
C LYS A 58 1.09 -18.32 -2.33
N ALA A 59 1.27 -17.27 -1.55
CA ALA A 59 0.16 -16.49 -1.00
C ALA A 59 -0.74 -15.93 -2.11
N ALA A 60 -0.15 -15.34 -3.16
CA ALA A 60 -0.91 -14.78 -4.27
C ALA A 60 -1.76 -15.83 -5.01
N LEU A 61 -1.23 -17.03 -5.23
CA LEU A 61 -1.98 -18.11 -5.87
C LEU A 61 -3.14 -18.62 -5.01
N ASP A 62 -2.96 -18.64 -3.69
CA ASP A 62 -4.02 -19.04 -2.77
C ASP A 62 -5.12 -17.95 -2.66
N TYR A 63 -4.73 -16.68 -2.59
CA TYR A 63 -5.67 -15.56 -2.58
C TYR A 63 -6.40 -15.37 -3.91
N ASP A 64 -5.76 -15.63 -5.04
CA ASP A 64 -6.40 -15.60 -6.35
C ASP A 64 -7.59 -16.57 -6.43
N LYS A 65 -7.39 -17.83 -6.01
CA LYS A 65 -8.45 -18.84 -5.93
C LYS A 65 -9.58 -18.42 -4.97
N LEU A 66 -9.23 -17.73 -3.88
CA LEU A 66 -10.20 -17.25 -2.92
C LEU A 66 -11.01 -16.08 -3.49
N LEU A 67 -10.35 -15.13 -4.15
CA LEU A 67 -11.00 -14.02 -4.84
C LEU A 67 -11.97 -14.51 -5.92
N ASP A 68 -11.59 -15.53 -6.70
CA ASP A 68 -12.47 -16.11 -7.71
C ASP A 68 -13.79 -16.64 -7.12
N LYS A 69 -13.74 -17.18 -5.90
CA LYS A 69 -14.95 -17.65 -5.18
C LYS A 69 -15.77 -16.50 -4.59
N LEU A 70 -15.12 -15.41 -4.19
CA LEU A 70 -15.76 -14.28 -3.54
C LEU A 70 -16.34 -13.28 -4.54
N ARG A 71 -15.79 -13.21 -5.74
CA ARG A 71 -16.31 -12.36 -6.83
C ARG A 71 -17.72 -12.78 -7.19
N GLY A 72 -18.63 -11.83 -7.21
CA GLY A 72 -20.06 -12.05 -7.46
C GLY A 72 -20.84 -12.68 -6.29
N SER A 73 -20.18 -12.95 -5.15
CA SER A 73 -20.85 -13.43 -3.94
C SER A 73 -21.81 -12.39 -3.37
N GLU A 74 -22.68 -12.83 -2.49
CA GLU A 74 -23.60 -11.94 -1.78
C GLU A 74 -22.85 -10.96 -0.86
N GLY A 75 -21.80 -11.42 -0.21
CA GLY A 75 -20.93 -10.57 0.62
C GLY A 75 -20.29 -9.44 -0.18
N GLU A 76 -19.73 -9.71 -1.36
CA GLU A 76 -19.19 -8.66 -2.23
C GLU A 76 -20.26 -7.65 -2.64
N LYS A 77 -21.45 -8.11 -3.03
CA LYS A 77 -22.59 -7.24 -3.41
C LYS A 77 -23.00 -6.36 -2.25
N ASN A 78 -23.14 -6.92 -1.06
CA ASN A 78 -23.50 -6.18 0.15
C ASN A 78 -22.50 -5.05 0.45
N ILE A 79 -21.19 -5.33 0.38
CA ILE A 79 -20.16 -4.30 0.56
C ILE A 79 -20.27 -3.20 -0.49
N ARG A 80 -20.44 -3.57 -1.76
CA ARG A 80 -20.60 -2.60 -2.86
C ARG A 80 -21.83 -1.73 -2.68
N ASP A 81 -22.95 -2.32 -2.29
CA ASP A 81 -24.22 -1.60 -2.08
C ASP A 81 -24.12 -0.64 -0.89
N GLN A 82 -23.49 -1.05 0.22
CA GLN A 82 -23.23 -0.19 1.36
C GLN A 82 -22.34 1.02 0.99
N GLN A 83 -21.27 0.79 0.24
CA GLN A 83 -20.38 1.85 -0.22
C GLN A 83 -21.10 2.82 -1.16
N ASN A 84 -21.90 2.30 -2.11
CA ASN A 84 -22.69 3.12 -3.02
C ASN A 84 -23.75 3.94 -2.28
N ALA A 85 -24.44 3.34 -1.33
CA ALA A 85 -25.43 4.04 -0.50
C ALA A 85 -24.81 5.17 0.31
N LEU A 86 -23.61 4.94 0.89
CA LEU A 86 -22.86 5.98 1.60
C LEU A 86 -22.49 7.14 0.68
N ILE A 87 -21.89 6.86 -0.49
CA ILE A 87 -21.51 7.88 -1.48
C ILE A 87 -22.72 8.68 -1.92
N THR A 88 -23.83 8.00 -2.23
CA THR A 88 -25.07 8.65 -2.61
C THR A 88 -25.62 9.56 -1.51
N SER A 89 -25.63 9.09 -0.27
CA SER A 89 -26.06 9.88 0.89
C SER A 89 -25.20 11.13 1.11
N LEU A 90 -23.87 10.99 1.00
CA LEU A 90 -22.94 12.11 1.14
C LEU A 90 -23.12 13.14 0.04
N ASN A 91 -23.33 12.72 -1.22
CA ASN A 91 -23.62 13.60 -2.34
C ASN A 91 -24.94 14.38 -2.14
N LEU A 92 -26.00 13.71 -1.70
CA LEU A 92 -27.28 14.37 -1.41
C LEU A 92 -27.12 15.43 -0.32
N ARG A 93 -26.40 15.12 0.75
CA ARG A 93 -26.13 16.08 1.83
C ARG A 93 -25.27 17.26 1.36
N LEU A 94 -24.22 17.01 0.58
CA LEU A 94 -23.35 18.04 0.01
C LEU A 94 -24.14 19.00 -0.87
N ASN A 95 -24.97 18.46 -1.75
CA ASN A 95 -25.88 19.24 -2.60
C ASN A 95 -26.87 20.07 -1.77
N GLY A 96 -27.37 19.49 -0.65
CA GLY A 96 -28.25 20.21 0.28
C GLY A 96 -27.57 21.42 0.93
N VAL A 97 -26.32 21.25 1.39
CA VAL A 97 -25.52 22.36 1.95
C VAL A 97 -25.20 23.40 0.87
N SER A 98 -24.84 22.97 -0.36
CA SER A 98 -24.58 23.89 -1.47
C SER A 98 -25.80 24.77 -1.78
N LYS A 99 -27.00 24.19 -1.83
CA LYS A 99 -28.24 24.97 -2.03
C LYS A 99 -28.48 25.97 -0.91
N LYS A 100 -28.21 25.59 0.36
CA LYS A 100 -28.35 26.52 1.50
C LYS A 100 -27.35 27.66 1.43
N ARG A 101 -26.12 27.40 0.97
CA ARG A 101 -25.11 28.47 0.74
C ARG A 101 -25.56 29.45 -0.33
N THR A 102 -26.13 28.97 -1.42
CA THR A 102 -26.67 29.83 -2.48
C THR A 102 -27.79 30.70 -1.93
N ARG A 103 -28.76 30.10 -1.24
CA ARG A 103 -29.88 30.85 -0.64
C ARG A 103 -29.43 31.86 0.39
N LEU A 104 -28.46 31.52 1.23
CA LEU A 104 -27.89 32.44 2.23
C LEU A 104 -27.31 33.71 1.56
N TYR A 105 -26.65 33.53 0.39
CA TYR A 105 -26.16 34.65 -0.38
C TYR A 105 -27.27 35.50 -0.99
N GLU A 106 -28.33 34.87 -1.49
CA GLU A 106 -29.54 35.52 -2.01
C GLU A 106 -30.22 36.38 -0.91
N ASP A 107 -30.50 35.75 0.27
CA ASP A 107 -31.12 36.42 1.42
C ASP A 107 -30.27 37.65 1.90
N TYR A 108 -28.94 37.53 1.88
CA TYR A 108 -28.04 38.67 2.19
C TYR A 108 -28.09 39.77 1.12
N ALA A 109 -28.08 39.39 -0.15
CA ALA A 109 -28.13 40.33 -1.27
C ALA A 109 -29.47 41.11 -1.30
N GLU A 110 -30.55 40.48 -0.85
CA GLU A 110 -31.89 41.07 -0.73
C GLU A 110 -32.06 41.93 0.56
N GLY A 111 -31.04 41.99 1.41
CA GLY A 111 -31.06 42.75 2.65
C GLY A 111 -31.88 42.10 3.79
N LEU A 112 -32.20 40.82 3.68
CA LEU A 112 -32.93 40.06 4.70
C LEU A 112 -32.04 39.66 5.88
N LEU A 113 -30.70 39.69 5.69
CA LEU A 113 -29.70 39.37 6.69
C LEU A 113 -28.71 40.52 6.81
N ASP A 114 -28.25 40.77 8.04
CA ASP A 114 -27.13 41.66 8.24
C ASP A 114 -25.77 40.98 7.97
N GLU A 115 -24.69 41.76 7.94
CA GLU A 115 -23.34 41.23 7.65
C GLU A 115 -22.85 40.24 8.72
N ALA A 116 -23.21 40.41 9.99
CA ALA A 116 -22.80 39.55 11.08
C ALA A 116 -23.52 38.20 11.01
N GLU A 117 -24.84 38.24 10.76
CA GLU A 117 -25.68 37.05 10.57
C GLU A 117 -25.21 36.24 9.34
N TYR A 118 -24.98 36.92 8.21
CA TYR A 118 -24.47 36.30 6.99
C TYR A 118 -23.10 35.66 7.22
N SER A 119 -22.16 36.37 7.84
CA SER A 119 -20.80 35.87 8.07
C SER A 119 -20.79 34.66 8.99
N PHE A 120 -21.61 34.68 10.05
CA PHE A 120 -21.76 33.56 10.99
C PHE A 120 -22.32 32.30 10.29
N ALA A 121 -23.45 32.46 9.56
CA ALA A 121 -24.07 31.35 8.86
C ALA A 121 -23.20 30.81 7.72
N LYS A 122 -22.52 31.71 6.98
CA LYS A 122 -21.59 31.35 5.90
C LYS A 122 -20.47 30.48 6.44
N LYS A 123 -19.82 30.88 7.55
CA LYS A 123 -18.75 30.09 8.17
C LYS A 123 -19.22 28.69 8.51
N SER A 124 -20.39 28.55 9.12
CA SER A 124 -20.96 27.24 9.48
C SER A 124 -21.22 26.36 8.27
N TYR A 125 -21.77 26.91 7.19
CA TYR A 125 -22.02 26.14 5.96
C TYR A 125 -20.72 25.81 5.21
N ASP A 126 -19.71 26.66 5.24
CA ASP A 126 -18.40 26.40 4.65
C ASP A 126 -17.70 25.24 5.38
N GLU A 127 -17.76 25.20 6.71
CA GLU A 127 -17.24 24.09 7.52
C GLU A 127 -17.97 22.78 7.23
N GLN A 128 -19.32 22.80 7.15
CA GLN A 128 -20.12 21.63 6.81
C GLN A 128 -19.82 21.11 5.41
N TYR A 129 -19.67 22.01 4.45
CA TYR A 129 -19.35 21.67 3.07
C TYR A 129 -17.97 21.02 2.98
N ALA A 130 -16.97 21.59 3.63
CA ALA A 130 -15.60 21.06 3.67
C ALA A 130 -15.55 19.65 4.31
N ASP A 131 -16.24 19.44 5.45
CA ASP A 131 -16.30 18.11 6.09
C ASP A 131 -17.00 17.08 5.19
N LEU A 132 -18.14 17.42 4.60
CA LEU A 132 -18.87 16.50 3.72
C LEU A 132 -18.06 16.18 2.46
N SER A 133 -17.36 17.17 1.87
CA SER A 133 -16.50 16.96 0.70
C SER A 133 -15.37 15.98 1.04
N ARG A 134 -14.66 16.20 2.16
CA ARG A 134 -13.60 15.30 2.61
C ARG A 134 -14.11 13.87 2.81
N ARG A 135 -15.25 13.70 3.48
CA ARG A 135 -15.86 12.39 3.72
C ARG A 135 -16.31 11.71 2.42
N LEU A 136 -16.78 12.47 1.44
CA LEU A 136 -17.13 11.95 0.13
C LEU A 136 -15.88 11.44 -0.60
N ASP A 137 -14.79 12.23 -0.60
CA ASP A 137 -13.53 11.84 -1.21
C ASP A 137 -12.96 10.56 -0.56
N GLU A 138 -12.99 10.47 0.77
CA GLU A 138 -12.59 9.26 1.51
C GLU A 138 -13.45 8.03 1.13
N ALA A 139 -14.76 8.20 1.00
CA ALA A 139 -15.67 7.12 0.61
C ALA A 139 -15.43 6.66 -0.83
N VAL A 140 -15.21 7.59 -1.76
CA VAL A 140 -14.90 7.29 -3.17
C VAL A 140 -13.54 6.57 -3.27
N GLN A 141 -12.53 7.04 -2.54
CA GLN A 141 -11.23 6.37 -2.51
C GLN A 141 -11.31 4.96 -1.92
N ARG A 142 -12.06 4.79 -0.82
CA ARG A 142 -12.29 3.45 -0.23
C ARG A 142 -12.94 2.51 -1.24
N ARG A 143 -13.94 2.99 -1.98
CA ARG A 143 -14.59 2.21 -3.03
C ARG A 143 -13.63 1.83 -4.14
N SER A 144 -12.84 2.78 -4.64
CA SER A 144 -11.85 2.53 -5.68
C SER A 144 -10.80 1.50 -5.26
N LYS A 145 -10.32 1.59 -4.01
CA LYS A 145 -9.38 0.63 -3.43
C LYS A 145 -9.98 -0.78 -3.34
N PHE A 146 -11.23 -0.88 -2.90
CA PHE A 146 -11.93 -2.15 -2.86
C PHE A 146 -12.08 -2.77 -4.27
N ASP A 147 -12.44 -1.96 -5.25
CA ASP A 147 -12.54 -2.40 -6.65
C ASP A 147 -11.19 -2.87 -7.22
N GLU A 148 -10.10 -2.18 -6.90
CA GLU A 148 -8.74 -2.60 -7.29
C GLU A 148 -8.34 -3.93 -6.61
N ALA A 149 -8.64 -4.10 -5.33
CA ALA A 149 -8.35 -5.32 -4.58
C ALA A 149 -9.13 -6.54 -5.12
N MET A 150 -10.41 -6.35 -5.44
CA MET A 150 -11.30 -7.40 -5.95
C MET A 150 -11.18 -7.62 -7.47
N SER A 151 -10.38 -6.80 -8.17
CA SER A 151 -10.22 -6.88 -9.62
C SER A 151 -9.61 -8.21 -10.06
N VAL A 152 -9.99 -8.66 -11.26
CA VAL A 152 -9.33 -9.77 -11.97
C VAL A 152 -7.88 -9.40 -12.29
N ASP A 153 -7.64 -8.12 -12.58
CA ASP A 153 -6.31 -7.56 -12.89
C ASP A 153 -5.60 -7.01 -11.64
N ASN A 154 -5.80 -7.67 -10.47
CA ASN A 154 -5.09 -7.30 -9.25
C ASN A 154 -3.59 -7.31 -9.49
N LYS A 155 -2.95 -6.15 -9.38
CA LYS A 155 -1.55 -5.93 -9.79
C LYS A 155 -0.57 -6.78 -8.99
N TRP A 156 -0.81 -6.97 -7.68
CA TRP A 156 0.03 -7.82 -6.85
C TRP A 156 -0.07 -9.29 -7.29
N ILE A 157 -1.28 -9.81 -7.48
CA ILE A 157 -1.49 -11.20 -7.93
C ILE A 157 -0.90 -11.39 -9.33
N THR A 158 -1.14 -10.47 -10.24
CA THR A 158 -0.61 -10.53 -11.62
C THR A 158 0.91 -10.57 -11.62
N LEU A 159 1.57 -9.71 -10.83
CA LEU A 159 3.02 -9.73 -10.69
C LEU A 159 3.52 -11.06 -10.10
N MET A 160 2.90 -11.54 -9.03
CA MET A 160 3.33 -12.79 -8.40
C MET A 160 3.14 -14.01 -9.31
N LYS A 161 2.10 -14.00 -10.14
CA LYS A 161 1.91 -15.03 -11.18
C LYS A 161 2.99 -14.98 -12.26
N SER A 162 3.40 -13.80 -12.72
CA SER A 162 4.44 -13.67 -13.76
C SER A 162 5.80 -14.22 -13.30
N VAL A 163 6.10 -14.11 -12.01
CA VAL A 163 7.37 -14.58 -11.43
C VAL A 163 7.27 -15.97 -10.79
N SER A 164 6.12 -16.65 -10.91
CA SER A 164 5.83 -17.90 -10.19
C SER A 164 6.74 -19.08 -10.57
N THR A 165 7.33 -19.06 -11.77
CA THR A 165 8.23 -20.11 -12.26
C THR A 165 9.70 -19.88 -11.89
N ALA A 166 10.01 -18.78 -11.23
CA ALA A 166 11.38 -18.41 -10.87
C ALA A 166 11.95 -19.36 -9.80
N THR A 167 12.99 -20.11 -10.16
CA THR A 167 13.70 -21.05 -9.27
C THR A 167 15.04 -20.48 -8.79
N GLN A 168 15.52 -19.41 -9.39
CA GLN A 168 16.77 -18.75 -9.05
C GLN A 168 16.57 -17.23 -9.02
N LEU A 169 17.33 -16.56 -8.16
CA LEU A 169 17.31 -15.11 -8.10
C LEU A 169 18.06 -14.53 -9.30
N SER A 170 17.38 -13.69 -10.08
CA SER A 170 17.94 -12.90 -11.16
C SER A 170 17.76 -11.41 -10.87
N GLN A 171 18.52 -10.56 -11.56
CA GLN A 171 18.36 -9.11 -11.48
C GLN A 171 16.92 -8.71 -11.85
N ASP A 172 16.42 -9.22 -12.97
CA ASP A 172 15.08 -8.92 -13.48
C ASP A 172 14.00 -9.29 -12.44
N LEU A 173 14.12 -10.48 -11.82
CA LEU A 173 13.19 -10.92 -10.78
C LEU A 173 13.17 -9.96 -9.58
N VAL A 174 14.33 -9.48 -9.14
CA VAL A 174 14.43 -8.51 -8.04
C VAL A 174 13.85 -7.17 -8.47
N ASP A 175 14.21 -6.68 -9.64
CA ASP A 175 13.77 -5.40 -10.17
C ASP A 175 12.25 -5.37 -10.41
N GLU A 176 11.63 -6.51 -10.75
CA GLU A 176 10.19 -6.63 -10.94
C GLU A 176 9.42 -6.73 -9.61
N SER A 177 9.93 -7.47 -8.63
CA SER A 177 9.16 -7.87 -7.44
C SER A 177 9.52 -7.11 -6.16
N VAL A 178 10.73 -6.58 -6.04
CA VAL A 178 11.22 -5.93 -4.82
C VAL A 178 11.42 -4.43 -5.03
N GLU A 179 10.90 -3.63 -4.11
CA GLU A 179 11.12 -2.18 -4.09
C GLU A 179 12.38 -1.83 -3.31
N LEU A 180 12.56 -2.45 -2.14
CA LEU A 180 13.68 -2.15 -1.25
C LEU A 180 14.03 -3.37 -0.39
N VAL A 181 15.33 -3.58 -0.23
CA VAL A 181 15.90 -4.53 0.74
C VAL A 181 16.58 -3.76 1.86
N LYS A 182 16.11 -3.96 3.09
CA LYS A 182 16.72 -3.37 4.28
C LYS A 182 17.46 -4.46 5.06
N VAL A 183 18.70 -4.18 5.42
CA VAL A 183 19.50 -5.06 6.29
C VAL A 183 19.60 -4.39 7.64
N HIS A 184 19.10 -5.06 8.66
CA HIS A 184 19.12 -4.59 10.04
C HIS A 184 20.35 -5.06 10.79
N GLU A 185 20.54 -4.56 12.00
CA GLU A 185 21.56 -5.03 12.92
C GLU A 185 21.43 -6.55 13.16
N GLY A 186 22.56 -7.24 13.23
CA GLY A 186 22.56 -8.71 13.34
C GLY A 186 22.29 -9.46 12.04
N GLY A 187 22.14 -8.74 10.90
CA GLY A 187 21.97 -9.35 9.57
C GLY A 187 20.54 -9.76 9.23
N ALA A 188 19.55 -9.39 10.04
CA ALA A 188 18.15 -9.59 9.68
C ALA A 188 17.79 -8.79 8.43
N VAL A 189 17.02 -9.38 7.52
CA VAL A 189 16.64 -8.79 6.24
C VAL A 189 15.13 -8.51 6.23
N GLU A 190 14.76 -7.28 5.95
CA GLU A 190 13.39 -6.84 5.69
C GLU A 190 13.25 -6.53 4.20
N LEU A 191 12.22 -7.08 3.58
CA LEU A 191 11.91 -6.86 2.18
C LEU A 191 10.65 -6.00 2.04
N VAL A 192 10.77 -4.91 1.30
CA VAL A 192 9.62 -4.15 0.83
C VAL A 192 9.33 -4.62 -0.59
N MET A 193 8.18 -5.28 -0.76
CA MET A 193 7.75 -5.80 -2.04
C MET A 193 7.00 -4.73 -2.83
N LYS A 194 7.11 -4.76 -4.15
CA LYS A 194 6.25 -3.95 -5.01
C LYS A 194 4.79 -4.36 -4.84
N TYR A 195 3.89 -3.38 -4.87
CA TYR A 195 2.45 -3.57 -4.62
C TYR A 195 2.12 -4.19 -3.24
N GLY A 196 2.97 -3.95 -2.23
CA GLY A 196 2.71 -4.39 -0.86
C GLY A 196 1.43 -3.78 -0.27
N ASP A 197 1.13 -2.54 -0.64
CA ASP A 197 -0.12 -1.84 -0.32
C ASP A 197 -1.35 -2.54 -0.92
N ILE A 198 -1.27 -3.01 -2.17
CA ILE A 198 -2.35 -3.77 -2.82
C ILE A 198 -2.50 -5.16 -2.19
N TYR A 199 -1.42 -5.78 -1.76
CA TYR A 199 -1.45 -7.02 -1.00
C TYR A 199 -2.25 -6.87 0.30
N GLU A 200 -1.92 -5.87 1.13
CA GLU A 200 -2.62 -5.60 2.39
C GLU A 200 -4.10 -5.29 2.15
N LEU A 201 -4.38 -4.46 1.14
CA LEU A 201 -5.72 -4.10 0.74
C LEU A 201 -6.54 -5.31 0.28
N THR A 202 -5.92 -6.23 -0.46
CA THR A 202 -6.56 -7.48 -0.92
C THR A 202 -6.96 -8.35 0.26
N ILE A 203 -6.08 -8.53 1.24
CA ILE A 203 -6.39 -9.30 2.45
C ILE A 203 -7.52 -8.66 3.24
N GLN A 204 -7.50 -7.35 3.41
CA GLN A 204 -8.54 -6.63 4.13
C GLN A 204 -9.90 -6.77 3.41
N SER A 205 -9.94 -6.58 2.09
CA SER A 205 -11.16 -6.71 1.30
C SER A 205 -11.76 -8.11 1.35
N ILE A 206 -10.93 -9.15 1.31
CA ILE A 206 -11.36 -10.53 1.46
C ILE A 206 -12.03 -10.76 2.82
N LYS A 207 -11.44 -10.26 3.90
CA LYS A 207 -12.02 -10.36 5.24
C LYS A 207 -13.36 -9.64 5.33
N GLU A 208 -13.44 -8.41 4.83
CA GLU A 208 -14.69 -7.63 4.80
C GLU A 208 -15.80 -8.38 4.05
N VAL A 209 -15.49 -9.01 2.91
CA VAL A 209 -16.47 -9.79 2.12
C VAL A 209 -16.91 -11.06 2.87
N GLN A 210 -15.97 -11.76 3.52
CA GLN A 210 -16.30 -12.97 4.30
C GLN A 210 -17.16 -12.66 5.53
N GLU A 211 -16.94 -11.53 6.20
CA GLU A 211 -17.74 -11.07 7.33
C GLU A 211 -19.14 -10.60 6.91
N ALA A 212 -19.33 -10.21 5.65
CA ALA A 212 -20.59 -9.75 5.08
C ALA A 212 -21.46 -10.87 4.46
N MET A 213 -20.96 -12.11 4.45
CA MET A 213 -21.67 -13.30 3.97
C MET A 213 -22.59 -13.90 5.04
#